data_76f3477631fcb116bbb479bfb7b8fafb
#
_entry.id   76f3477631fcb116bbb479bfb7b8fafb
#
_cell.length_a   1.000
_cell.length_b   1.000
_cell.length_c   1.000
_cell.angle_alpha   90.00
_cell.angle_beta   90.00
_cell.angle_gamma   90.00
#
_symmetry.space_group_name_H-M   'P 1'
#
loop_
_entity.id
_entity.type
_entity.pdbx_description
1 polymer ?
#
loop_
_entity_poly.entity_id
_entity_poly.type
_entity_poly.pdbx_seq_one_letter_code
_entity_poly.pdbx_strand_id
1 'polypeptide(L)'
;KTILTRDHFEQYPNTHQAFLNNFNYDLTNRTFIFLGLSFDDPNLQYVMKYARNLYKENQRVHYYILRKLKQDTGESDEAFANRKRMQELFVEDLKNYGIQTVMIDEYDEITEILIEIKRRYLRKTIFISGAAHEYGNYSETDFKAFLRKLSYDLISHDFRIVNGYGLGFGNEVVAGAMEAINDM
;
A
#
# COMPACT_ATOMS: atom_id res chain seq x y z
N LYS A 1 -6.76 7.72 29.27
CA LYS A 1 -7.76 8.63 29.86
C LYS A 1 -8.81 8.88 28.80
N THR A 2 -10.08 8.59 29.09
CA THR A 2 -11.20 8.75 28.15
C THR A 2 -11.49 10.24 27.96
N ILE A 3 -11.65 10.70 26.72
CA ILE A 3 -12.03 12.07 26.41
C ILE A 3 -13.57 12.11 26.41
N LEU A 4 -14.15 12.81 27.36
CA LEU A 4 -15.60 12.81 27.61
C LEU A 4 -16.27 14.17 27.36
N THR A 5 -15.50 15.24 27.18
CA THR A 5 -16.06 16.60 27.05
C THR A 5 -15.35 17.36 25.92
N ARG A 6 -16.01 18.42 25.41
CA ARG A 6 -15.46 19.33 24.41
C ARG A 6 -14.17 19.98 24.89
N ASP A 7 -14.09 20.37 26.13
CA ASP A 7 -12.87 20.95 26.74
C ASP A 7 -11.70 19.99 26.70
N HIS A 8 -11.93 18.69 26.90
CA HIS A 8 -10.89 17.67 26.77
C HIS A 8 -10.36 17.57 25.34
N PHE A 9 -11.21 17.75 24.34
CA PHE A 9 -10.78 17.80 22.94
C PHE A 9 -9.94 19.04 22.66
N GLU A 10 -10.37 20.20 23.12
CA GLU A 10 -9.65 21.46 22.91
C GLU A 10 -8.28 21.49 23.62
N GLN A 11 -8.17 20.82 24.77
CA GLN A 11 -6.92 20.70 25.53
C GLN A 11 -6.04 19.53 25.09
N TYR A 12 -6.55 18.63 24.25
CA TYR A 12 -5.81 17.44 23.82
C TYR A 12 -4.46 17.75 23.20
N PRO A 13 -4.30 18.72 22.30
CA PRO A 13 -3.01 19.09 21.73
C PRO A 13 -1.98 19.51 22.80
N ASN A 14 -2.42 20.15 23.87
CA ASN A 14 -1.53 20.62 24.94
C ASN A 14 -1.17 19.51 25.94
N THR A 15 -2.13 18.62 26.23
CA THR A 15 -1.95 17.55 27.22
C THR A 15 -1.28 16.29 26.63
N HIS A 16 -1.33 16.11 25.31
CA HIS A 16 -0.80 14.91 24.62
C HIS A 16 0.26 15.26 23.58
N GLN A 17 0.98 16.35 23.76
CA GLN A 17 1.96 16.86 22.77
C GLN A 17 3.03 15.83 22.38
N ALA A 18 3.53 15.05 23.35
CA ALA A 18 4.50 14.01 23.06
C ALA A 18 3.95 12.93 22.12
N PHE A 19 2.69 12.53 22.31
CA PHE A 19 2.01 11.59 21.42
C PHE A 19 1.83 12.21 20.01
N LEU A 20 1.35 13.45 19.93
CA LEU A 20 1.14 14.13 18.65
C LEU A 20 2.45 14.33 17.88
N ASN A 21 3.53 14.67 18.56
CA ASN A 21 4.85 14.80 17.94
C ASN A 21 5.34 13.45 17.36
N ASN A 22 5.19 12.37 18.13
CA ASN A 22 5.53 11.03 17.65
C ASN A 22 4.66 10.61 16.47
N PHE A 23 3.37 10.89 16.53
CA PHE A 23 2.44 10.57 15.44
C PHE A 23 2.75 11.37 14.17
N ASN A 24 3.07 12.64 14.29
CA ASN A 24 3.54 13.47 13.17
C ASN A 24 4.84 12.91 12.56
N TYR A 25 5.79 12.52 13.41
CA TYR A 25 7.03 11.88 12.95
C TYR A 25 6.75 10.59 12.18
N ASP A 26 5.88 9.75 12.70
CA ASP A 26 5.50 8.48 12.06
C ASP A 26 4.76 8.74 10.73
N LEU A 27 3.84 9.70 10.64
CA LEU A 27 3.18 10.09 9.40
C LEU A 27 4.16 10.53 8.31
N THR A 28 5.28 11.11 8.71
CA THR A 28 6.33 11.52 7.77
C THR A 28 7.16 10.35 7.28
N ASN A 29 7.49 9.42 8.18
CA ASN A 29 8.49 8.39 7.93
C ASN A 29 7.89 7.03 7.55
N ARG A 30 6.59 6.83 7.80
CA ARG A 30 5.88 5.55 7.57
C ARG A 30 4.64 5.77 6.72
N THR A 31 4.25 4.75 5.98
CA THR A 31 2.96 4.70 5.30
C THR A 31 1.92 4.13 6.26
N PHE A 32 0.84 4.85 6.45
CA PHE A 32 -0.30 4.42 7.28
C PHE A 32 -1.40 3.80 6.42
N ILE A 33 -2.05 2.79 6.99
CA ILE A 33 -3.32 2.26 6.51
C ILE A 33 -4.34 2.53 7.59
N PHE A 34 -5.32 3.37 7.28
CA PHE A 34 -6.39 3.75 8.19
C PHE A 34 -7.57 2.79 8.01
N LEU A 35 -8.01 2.17 9.11
CA LEU A 35 -9.11 1.23 9.18
C LEU A 35 -10.10 1.67 10.25
N GLY A 36 -11.38 1.81 9.91
CA GLY A 36 -12.44 2.09 10.86
C GLY A 36 -12.32 3.42 11.59
N LEU A 37 -11.55 4.35 11.08
CA LEU A 37 -11.41 5.71 11.62
C LEU A 37 -12.45 6.63 10.98
N SER A 38 -13.03 7.52 11.78
CA SER A 38 -13.74 8.67 11.26
C SER A 38 -12.78 9.84 11.12
N PHE A 39 -12.69 10.40 9.92
CA PHE A 39 -11.93 11.64 9.69
C PHE A 39 -12.66 12.89 10.19
N ASP A 40 -13.85 12.72 10.78
CA ASP A 40 -14.55 13.78 11.51
C ASP A 40 -13.94 14.02 12.91
N ASP A 41 -12.99 13.17 13.36
CA ASP A 41 -12.26 13.40 14.59
C ASP A 41 -11.39 14.67 14.45
N PRO A 42 -11.65 15.72 15.24
CA PRO A 42 -10.94 16.99 15.14
C PRO A 42 -9.43 16.86 15.41
N ASN A 43 -9.01 15.89 16.24
CA ASN A 43 -7.60 15.68 16.55
C ASN A 43 -6.88 15.08 15.35
N LEU A 44 -7.51 14.11 14.68
CA LEU A 44 -6.96 13.53 13.47
C LEU A 44 -6.85 14.59 12.36
N GLN A 45 -7.90 15.39 12.15
CA GLN A 45 -7.88 16.50 11.20
C GLN A 45 -6.77 17.50 11.51
N TYR A 46 -6.58 17.86 12.79
CA TYR A 46 -5.52 18.75 13.21
C TYR A 46 -4.14 18.22 12.83
N VAL A 47 -3.87 16.95 13.15
CA VAL A 47 -2.57 16.31 12.87
C VAL A 47 -2.33 16.21 11.36
N MET A 48 -3.35 15.82 10.59
CA MET A 48 -3.24 15.70 9.14
C MET A 48 -2.99 17.06 8.46
N LYS A 49 -3.69 18.12 8.91
CA LYS A 49 -3.45 19.50 8.45
C LYS A 49 -2.04 19.97 8.78
N TYR A 50 -1.57 19.66 9.98
CA TYR A 50 -0.23 20.04 10.42
C TYR A 50 0.85 19.32 9.57
N ALA A 51 0.74 18.02 9.36
CA ALA A 51 1.65 17.26 8.53
C ALA A 51 1.68 17.79 7.09
N ARG A 52 0.52 18.07 6.49
CA ARG A 52 0.41 18.65 5.15
C ARG A 52 1.13 20.01 5.05
N ASN A 53 0.95 20.89 6.02
CA ASN A 53 1.57 22.21 5.99
C ASN A 53 3.09 22.16 6.11
N LEU A 54 3.63 21.19 6.87
CA LEU A 54 5.07 21.02 7.04
C LEU A 54 5.76 20.40 5.81
N TYR A 55 5.15 19.39 5.21
CA TYR A 55 5.83 18.54 4.22
C TYR A 55 5.40 18.81 2.77
N LYS A 56 4.28 19.50 2.55
CA LYS A 56 3.79 19.89 1.20
C LYS A 56 3.88 18.74 0.19
N GLU A 57 4.69 18.92 -0.86
CA GLU A 57 4.87 17.95 -1.95
C GLU A 57 5.68 16.70 -1.55
N ASN A 58 6.41 16.74 -0.43
CA ASN A 58 7.21 15.63 0.08
C ASN A 58 6.44 14.73 1.06
N GLN A 59 5.13 14.94 1.18
CA GLN A 59 4.29 14.11 2.03
C GLN A 59 4.20 12.68 1.50
N ARG A 60 4.33 11.70 2.41
CA ARG A 60 4.08 10.29 2.06
C ARG A 60 2.62 10.06 1.74
N VAL A 61 2.38 9.13 0.84
CA VAL A 61 1.03 8.64 0.58
C VAL A 61 0.62 7.67 1.68
N HIS A 62 -0.54 7.92 2.26
CA HIS A 62 -1.23 7.04 3.19
C HIS A 62 -2.46 6.43 2.53
N TYR A 63 -3.03 5.39 3.12
CA TYR A 63 -4.18 4.68 2.57
C TYR A 63 -5.32 4.65 3.58
N TYR A 64 -6.54 4.79 3.08
CA TYR A 64 -7.77 4.64 3.84
C TYR A 64 -8.66 3.62 3.17
N ILE A 65 -9.07 2.58 3.90
CA ILE A 65 -9.99 1.58 3.37
C ILE A 65 -11.40 2.00 3.72
N LEU A 66 -12.22 2.19 2.68
CA LEU A 66 -13.59 2.68 2.79
C LEU A 66 -14.53 1.76 2.01
N ARG A 67 -15.61 1.32 2.68
CA ARG A 67 -16.64 0.56 2.00
C ARG A 67 -17.52 1.49 1.16
N LYS A 68 -17.80 1.07 -0.07
CA LYS A 68 -18.77 1.73 -0.93
C LYS A 68 -20.14 1.73 -0.27
N LEU A 69 -20.85 2.84 -0.36
CA LEU A 69 -22.22 2.92 0.12
C LEU A 69 -23.12 2.00 -0.70
N LYS A 70 -24.01 1.33 -0.01
CA LYS A 70 -25.13 0.60 -0.59
C LYS A 70 -26.42 1.34 -0.28
N GLN A 71 -27.39 1.24 -1.18
CA GLN A 71 -28.70 1.80 -0.95
C GLN A 71 -29.41 1.01 0.16
N ASP A 72 -29.92 1.74 1.15
CA ASP A 72 -30.62 1.14 2.27
C ASP A 72 -32.04 0.78 1.86
N THR A 73 -32.62 -0.25 2.51
CA THR A 73 -34.00 -0.69 2.24
C THR A 73 -34.97 0.46 2.52
N GLY A 74 -35.71 0.88 1.50
CA GLY A 74 -36.67 1.98 1.60
C GLY A 74 -36.11 3.38 1.42
N GLU A 75 -34.80 3.49 1.13
CA GLU A 75 -34.18 4.77 0.77
C GLU A 75 -34.55 5.17 -0.66
N SER A 76 -34.90 6.44 -0.88
CA SER A 76 -35.15 6.95 -2.22
C SER A 76 -33.86 7.05 -3.03
N ASP A 77 -33.94 6.93 -4.35
CA ASP A 77 -32.80 7.05 -5.27
C ASP A 77 -32.11 8.41 -5.12
N GLU A 78 -32.87 9.47 -4.86
CA GLU A 78 -32.34 10.80 -4.65
C GLU A 78 -31.50 10.90 -3.35
N ALA A 79 -31.99 10.32 -2.26
CA ALA A 79 -31.29 10.28 -0.98
C ALA A 79 -30.00 9.48 -1.10
N PHE A 80 -30.06 8.31 -1.75
CA PHE A 80 -28.86 7.50 -2.01
C PHE A 80 -27.84 8.22 -2.89
N ALA A 81 -28.29 8.87 -3.99
CA ALA A 81 -27.42 9.66 -4.85
C ALA A 81 -26.72 10.78 -4.08
N ASN A 82 -27.41 11.46 -3.18
CA ASN A 82 -26.83 12.50 -2.34
C ASN A 82 -25.77 11.92 -1.38
N ARG A 83 -26.04 10.81 -0.71
CA ARG A 83 -25.05 10.15 0.17
C ARG A 83 -23.83 9.70 -0.62
N LYS A 84 -24.01 9.13 -1.80
CA LYS A 84 -22.92 8.70 -2.67
C LYS A 84 -22.06 9.89 -3.08
N ARG A 85 -22.67 11.00 -3.47
CA ARG A 85 -21.96 12.24 -3.80
C ARG A 85 -21.14 12.78 -2.61
N MET A 86 -21.70 12.72 -1.40
CA MET A 86 -20.96 13.12 -0.19
C MET A 86 -19.76 12.21 0.06
N GLN A 87 -19.89 10.90 -0.17
CA GLN A 87 -18.76 9.97 -0.07
C GLN A 87 -17.67 10.30 -1.13
N GLU A 88 -18.07 10.62 -2.36
CA GLU A 88 -17.13 10.99 -3.43
C GLU A 88 -16.37 12.28 -3.08
N LEU A 89 -17.06 13.30 -2.57
CA LEU A 89 -16.44 14.55 -2.12
C LEU A 89 -15.49 14.32 -0.94
N PHE A 90 -15.86 13.47 -0.01
CA PHE A 90 -15.01 13.08 1.11
C PHE A 90 -13.73 12.38 0.62
N VAL A 91 -13.84 11.43 -0.31
CA VAL A 91 -12.68 10.76 -0.92
C VAL A 91 -11.77 11.75 -1.63
N GLU A 92 -12.35 12.74 -2.31
CA GLU A 92 -11.57 13.79 -2.98
C GLU A 92 -10.86 14.71 -1.97
N ASP A 93 -11.52 15.04 -0.87
CA ASP A 93 -10.89 15.84 0.20
C ASP A 93 -9.72 15.11 0.86
N LEU A 94 -9.82 13.79 1.06
CA LEU A 94 -8.73 12.97 1.60
C LEU A 94 -7.44 13.02 0.76
N LYS A 95 -7.56 13.14 -0.56
CA LYS A 95 -6.40 13.30 -1.44
C LYS A 95 -5.60 14.56 -1.11
N ASN A 96 -6.29 15.61 -0.69
CA ASN A 96 -5.65 16.85 -0.26
C ASN A 96 -4.74 16.67 0.96
N TYR A 97 -4.94 15.60 1.73
CA TYR A 97 -4.09 15.22 2.88
C TYR A 97 -3.08 14.12 2.55
N GLY A 98 -2.90 13.79 1.27
CA GLY A 98 -2.01 12.70 0.85
C GLY A 98 -2.57 11.31 1.17
N ILE A 99 -3.88 11.18 1.32
CA ILE A 99 -4.55 9.91 1.62
C ILE A 99 -5.24 9.40 0.36
N GLN A 100 -4.84 8.23 -0.09
CA GLN A 100 -5.52 7.50 -1.16
C GLN A 100 -6.55 6.55 -0.57
N THR A 101 -7.78 6.63 -1.07
CA THR A 101 -8.85 5.76 -0.61
C THR A 101 -8.92 4.50 -1.45
N VAL A 102 -8.88 3.36 -0.78
CA VAL A 102 -9.11 2.04 -1.36
C VAL A 102 -10.58 1.70 -1.11
N MET A 103 -11.37 1.71 -2.19
CA MET A 103 -12.80 1.39 -2.10
C MET A 103 -13.00 -0.12 -2.14
N ILE A 104 -13.71 -0.66 -1.14
CA ILE A 104 -14.10 -2.06 -1.03
C ILE A 104 -15.62 -2.20 -1.13
N ASP A 105 -16.10 -3.35 -1.57
CA ASP A 105 -17.52 -3.66 -1.62
C ASP A 105 -18.01 -4.31 -0.31
N GLU A 106 -17.18 -5.17 0.30
CA GLU A 106 -17.47 -5.85 1.56
C GLU A 106 -16.28 -5.76 2.53
N TYR A 107 -16.57 -5.82 3.83
CA TYR A 107 -15.51 -5.74 4.87
C TYR A 107 -14.59 -6.95 4.89
N ASP A 108 -15.01 -8.09 4.38
CA ASP A 108 -14.19 -9.30 4.32
C ASP A 108 -12.94 -9.12 3.42
N GLU A 109 -13.05 -8.25 2.40
CA GLU A 109 -11.92 -7.89 1.54
C GLU A 109 -10.73 -7.28 2.30
N ILE A 110 -10.99 -6.66 3.47
CA ILE A 110 -9.90 -6.11 4.31
C ILE A 110 -8.94 -7.22 4.72
N THR A 111 -9.46 -8.38 5.08
CA THR A 111 -8.64 -9.53 5.48
C THR A 111 -7.76 -9.99 4.33
N GLU A 112 -8.32 -10.09 3.13
CA GLU A 112 -7.57 -10.48 1.93
C GLU A 112 -6.48 -9.45 1.58
N ILE A 113 -6.80 -8.17 1.63
CA ILE A 113 -5.84 -7.07 1.41
C ILE A 113 -4.68 -7.16 2.42
N LEU A 114 -4.97 -7.37 3.70
CA LEU A 114 -3.94 -7.45 4.74
C LEU A 114 -3.07 -8.72 4.61
N ILE A 115 -3.66 -9.85 4.21
CA ILE A 115 -2.92 -11.08 3.92
C ILE A 115 -1.97 -10.84 2.74
N GLU A 116 -2.43 -10.22 1.68
CA GLU A 116 -1.60 -9.94 0.51
C GLU A 116 -0.47 -8.94 0.82
N ILE A 117 -0.74 -7.89 1.61
CA ILE A 117 0.31 -6.97 2.09
C ILE A 117 1.36 -7.73 2.89
N LYS A 118 0.92 -8.59 3.82
CA LYS A 118 1.82 -9.42 4.63
C LYS A 118 2.66 -10.35 3.73
N ARG A 119 2.04 -11.01 2.77
CA ARG A 119 2.73 -11.89 1.82
C ARG A 119 3.81 -11.13 1.06
N ARG A 120 3.49 -9.96 0.50
CA ARG A 120 4.45 -9.11 -0.23
C ARG A 120 5.57 -8.59 0.67
N TYR A 121 5.26 -8.23 1.89
CA TYR A 121 6.26 -7.75 2.86
C TYR A 121 7.24 -8.84 3.26
N LEU A 122 6.77 -10.07 3.48
CA LEU A 122 7.58 -11.22 3.87
C LEU A 122 8.32 -11.87 2.69
N ARG A 123 8.06 -11.44 1.45
CA ARG A 123 8.65 -12.00 0.24
C ARG A 123 10.17 -11.88 0.27
N LYS A 124 10.85 -13.01 0.22
CA LYS A 124 12.32 -13.05 0.14
C LYS A 124 12.78 -12.51 -1.22
N THR A 125 13.82 -11.71 -1.21
CA THR A 125 14.43 -11.14 -2.43
C THR A 125 15.73 -11.85 -2.73
N ILE A 126 15.88 -12.32 -3.96
CA ILE A 126 17.10 -12.91 -4.48
C ILE A 126 17.66 -12.00 -5.56
N PHE A 127 18.91 -11.63 -5.42
CA PHE A 127 19.63 -10.89 -6.45
C PHE A 127 20.35 -11.89 -7.35
N ILE A 128 20.02 -11.89 -8.65
CA ILE A 128 20.67 -12.72 -9.66
C ILE A 128 21.45 -11.79 -10.59
N SER A 129 22.76 -11.88 -10.55
CA SER A 129 23.62 -11.06 -11.39
C SER A 129 24.72 -11.93 -11.99
N GLY A 130 25.02 -11.65 -13.24
CA GLY A 130 26.09 -12.29 -13.98
C GLY A 130 26.21 -11.71 -15.38
N ALA A 131 27.35 -11.92 -15.99
CA ALA A 131 27.59 -11.72 -17.41
C ALA A 131 28.38 -12.94 -17.88
N ALA A 132 27.88 -13.65 -18.87
CA ALA A 132 28.52 -14.85 -19.37
C ALA A 132 29.00 -14.64 -20.82
N HIS A 133 30.32 -14.70 -21.01
CA HIS A 133 30.96 -14.93 -22.30
C HIS A 133 31.41 -16.37 -22.44
N GLU A 134 31.61 -17.04 -21.29
CA GLU A 134 31.96 -18.45 -21.21
C GLU A 134 31.05 -19.13 -20.18
N TYR A 135 30.58 -20.34 -20.49
CA TYR A 135 29.58 -21.06 -19.71
C TYR A 135 30.16 -22.21 -18.88
N GLY A 136 31.50 -22.24 -18.74
CA GLY A 136 32.20 -23.28 -18.01
C GLY A 136 32.01 -24.65 -18.67
N ASN A 137 31.51 -25.63 -17.92
CA ASN A 137 31.23 -26.98 -18.40
C ASN A 137 29.86 -27.13 -19.07
N TYR A 138 29.09 -26.09 -19.17
CA TYR A 138 27.73 -26.10 -19.77
C TYR A 138 27.80 -25.58 -21.20
N SER A 139 26.93 -26.12 -22.08
CA SER A 139 26.63 -25.43 -23.33
C SER A 139 25.89 -24.11 -23.07
N GLU A 140 25.99 -23.19 -24.00
CA GLU A 140 25.24 -21.94 -23.93
C GLU A 140 23.72 -22.19 -23.79
N THR A 141 23.22 -23.17 -24.55
CA THR A 141 21.79 -23.55 -24.55
C THR A 141 21.36 -24.09 -23.19
N ASP A 142 22.13 -25.01 -22.62
CA ASP A 142 21.80 -25.63 -21.33
C ASP A 142 21.85 -24.62 -20.20
N PHE A 143 22.83 -23.70 -20.24
CA PHE A 143 22.96 -22.65 -19.23
C PHE A 143 21.79 -21.66 -19.29
N LYS A 144 21.39 -21.24 -20.48
CA LYS A 144 20.21 -20.37 -20.69
C LYS A 144 18.92 -21.06 -20.22
N ALA A 145 18.74 -22.32 -20.55
CA ALA A 145 17.60 -23.11 -20.08
C ALA A 145 17.56 -23.24 -18.55
N PHE A 146 18.73 -23.44 -17.93
CA PHE A 146 18.86 -23.46 -16.47
C PHE A 146 18.44 -22.13 -15.84
N LEU A 147 18.93 -21.00 -16.35
CA LEU A 147 18.57 -19.67 -15.81
C LEU A 147 17.08 -19.38 -15.92
N ARG A 148 16.48 -19.74 -17.05
CA ARG A 148 15.05 -19.58 -17.29
C ARG A 148 14.23 -20.40 -16.31
N LYS A 149 14.59 -21.68 -16.14
CA LYS A 149 13.94 -22.56 -15.17
C LYS A 149 14.13 -22.09 -13.73
N LEU A 150 15.34 -21.70 -13.34
CA LEU A 150 15.63 -21.17 -12.00
C LEU A 150 14.73 -19.96 -11.68
N SER A 151 14.62 -19.04 -12.62
CA SER A 151 13.81 -17.83 -12.44
C SER A 151 12.33 -18.16 -12.37
N TYR A 152 11.85 -19.06 -13.21
CA TYR A 152 10.48 -19.60 -13.16
C TYR A 152 10.18 -20.20 -11.78
N ASP A 153 11.03 -21.12 -11.31
CA ASP A 153 10.84 -21.80 -10.03
C ASP A 153 10.86 -20.82 -8.85
N LEU A 154 11.75 -19.84 -8.85
CA LEU A 154 11.82 -18.82 -7.80
C LEU A 154 10.55 -17.97 -7.73
N ILE A 155 10.04 -17.48 -8.85
CA ILE A 155 8.80 -16.71 -8.90
C ILE A 155 7.61 -17.58 -8.46
N SER A 156 7.51 -18.83 -8.96
CA SER A 156 6.46 -19.76 -8.58
C SER A 156 6.45 -20.09 -7.08
N HIS A 157 7.60 -19.98 -6.40
CA HIS A 157 7.74 -20.12 -4.95
C HIS A 157 7.69 -18.79 -4.18
N ASP A 158 7.11 -17.77 -4.78
CA ASP A 158 6.86 -16.45 -4.17
C ASP A 158 8.13 -15.67 -3.77
N PHE A 159 9.25 -15.90 -4.46
CA PHE A 159 10.43 -15.07 -4.33
C PHE A 159 10.33 -13.83 -5.22
N ARG A 160 10.97 -12.75 -4.80
CA ARG A 160 11.23 -11.58 -5.63
C ARG A 160 12.62 -11.72 -6.26
N ILE A 161 12.72 -11.52 -7.56
CA ILE A 161 14.00 -11.50 -8.26
C ILE A 161 14.38 -10.05 -8.55
N VAL A 162 15.62 -9.70 -8.26
CA VAL A 162 16.30 -8.49 -8.73
C VAL A 162 17.43 -8.93 -9.65
N ASN A 163 17.48 -8.38 -10.86
CA ASN A 163 18.43 -8.78 -11.88
C ASN A 163 19.29 -7.60 -12.31
N GLY A 164 20.62 -7.82 -12.40
CA GLY A 164 21.58 -6.85 -12.90
C GLY A 164 21.61 -6.67 -14.41
N TYR A 165 20.80 -7.42 -15.15
CA TYR A 165 20.63 -7.36 -16.62
C TYR A 165 21.93 -7.52 -17.43
N GLY A 166 22.90 -8.33 -16.95
CA GLY A 166 24.16 -8.61 -17.64
C GLY A 166 23.96 -9.33 -18.98
N LEU A 167 24.88 -9.05 -19.93
CA LEU A 167 24.87 -9.60 -21.28
C LEU A 167 24.84 -11.15 -21.26
N GLY A 168 23.96 -11.74 -22.08
CA GLY A 168 23.79 -13.20 -22.22
C GLY A 168 23.17 -13.89 -21.03
N PHE A 169 22.79 -13.15 -19.98
CA PHE A 169 22.29 -13.64 -18.72
C PHE A 169 20.91 -13.06 -18.35
N GLY A 170 20.80 -11.75 -18.37
CA GLY A 170 19.64 -11.04 -17.86
C GLY A 170 18.35 -11.34 -18.58
N ASN A 171 18.39 -11.52 -19.90
CA ASN A 171 17.21 -11.81 -20.71
C ASN A 171 16.56 -13.14 -20.32
N GLU A 172 17.35 -14.17 -20.02
CA GLU A 172 16.81 -15.49 -19.66
C GLU A 172 16.18 -15.48 -18.26
N VAL A 173 16.78 -14.73 -17.34
CA VAL A 173 16.19 -14.51 -16.01
C VAL A 173 14.84 -13.83 -16.12
N VAL A 174 14.73 -12.79 -16.95
CA VAL A 174 13.45 -12.09 -17.17
C VAL A 174 12.45 -12.99 -17.88
N ALA A 175 12.87 -13.75 -18.90
CA ALA A 175 11.98 -14.63 -19.63
C ALA A 175 11.34 -15.68 -18.71
N GLY A 176 12.14 -16.37 -17.89
CA GLY A 176 11.61 -17.34 -16.94
C GLY A 176 10.70 -16.73 -15.88
N ALA A 177 11.03 -15.54 -15.39
CA ALA A 177 10.17 -14.83 -14.44
C ALA A 177 8.81 -14.44 -15.07
N MET A 178 8.80 -13.98 -16.32
CA MET A 178 7.58 -13.63 -17.04
C MET A 178 6.71 -14.85 -17.36
N GLU A 179 7.31 -15.98 -17.72
CA GLU A 179 6.58 -17.24 -17.90
C GLU A 179 5.85 -17.63 -16.62
N ALA A 180 6.53 -17.62 -15.46
CA ALA A 180 5.90 -17.94 -14.18
C ALA A 180 4.76 -16.97 -13.82
N ILE A 181 4.89 -15.67 -14.09
CA ILE A 181 3.83 -14.68 -13.84
C ILE A 181 2.60 -14.94 -14.72
N ASN A 182 2.80 -15.35 -15.97
CA ASN A 182 1.69 -15.62 -16.89
C ASN A 182 0.95 -16.93 -16.55
N ASP A 183 1.60 -17.87 -15.87
CA ASP A 183 1.03 -19.15 -15.46
C ASP A 183 0.31 -19.10 -14.09
N MET A 184 0.40 -17.98 -13.35
CA MET A 184 -0.25 -17.75 -12.05
C MET A 184 -1.66 -17.19 -12.20
#